data_f64bb9dafa883cf7da0ae6c36799af65
#
_entry.id   f64bb9dafa883cf7da0ae6c36799af65
#
_cell.length_a   1.000
_cell.length_b   1.000
_cell.length_c   1.000
_cell.angle_alpha   90.00
_cell.angle_beta   90.00
_cell.angle_gamma   90.00
#
_symmetry.space_group_name_H-M   'P 1'
#
loop_
_entity.id
_entity.type
_entity.pdbx_description
1 polymer ?
#
loop_
_entity_poly.entity_id
_entity_poly.type
_entity_poly.pdbx_seq_one_letter_code
_entity_poly.pdbx_strand_id
1 'polypeptide(L)'
;MVSLSAPRSTGPLVLRLASSPRPALVQEPGAPDEPGAVDQRIELSGRVTVNWAAKFAGLLGAEGIGAGDAVALDLPVHWLSHALALGVLCAGAEPALEGDSPAAVLTDRPEAWPDPSAAVFAVALPRSLDPEFDGPAADPAVVDVAAEIRAQPDALPGPVDHVRPASIPAGADVAPDDDGPRPRLTWAGVRAALEAWDAGQAVTVHP
;
A
#
# COMPACT_ATOMS: atom_id res chain seq x y z
N MET A 1 35.55 19.30 7.24
CA MET A 1 34.09 19.29 7.04
C MET A 1 33.59 18.02 7.75
N VAL A 2 32.96 18.17 8.94
CA VAL A 2 32.46 17.03 9.71
C VAL A 2 31.07 16.72 9.19
N SER A 3 30.89 15.58 8.51
CA SER A 3 29.57 15.08 8.10
C SER A 3 28.89 14.54 9.35
N LEU A 4 27.96 15.28 9.91
CA LEU A 4 27.08 14.81 10.97
C LEU A 4 26.02 13.91 10.32
N SER A 5 26.27 12.61 10.24
CA SER A 5 25.20 11.64 10.02
C SER A 5 24.23 11.77 11.18
N ALA A 6 22.98 12.13 10.87
CA ALA A 6 21.92 12.13 11.87
C ALA A 6 21.86 10.74 12.54
N PRO A 7 21.73 10.66 13.89
CA PRO A 7 21.62 9.40 14.56
C PRO A 7 20.42 8.64 13.99
N ARG A 8 20.62 7.38 13.59
CA ARG A 8 19.52 6.51 13.19
C ARG A 8 18.61 6.38 14.40
N SER A 9 17.36 6.81 14.24
CA SER A 9 16.34 6.62 15.26
C SER A 9 16.20 5.12 15.55
N THR A 10 16.33 4.72 16.81
CA THR A 10 16.13 3.34 17.23
C THR A 10 14.64 3.09 17.45
N GLY A 11 14.12 1.95 17.02
CA GLY A 11 12.72 1.56 17.19
C GLY A 11 12.10 0.97 15.92
N PRO A 12 10.87 0.44 16.02
CA PRO A 12 10.16 -0.13 14.88
C PRO A 12 10.03 0.85 13.71
N LEU A 13 10.22 0.36 12.49
CA LEU A 13 10.24 1.16 11.27
C LEU A 13 8.96 2.01 11.15
N VAL A 14 7.80 1.39 11.31
CA VAL A 14 6.50 2.08 11.16
C VAL A 14 6.33 3.20 12.17
N LEU A 15 6.76 3.02 13.43
CA LEU A 15 6.66 4.07 14.46
C LEU A 15 7.62 5.23 14.18
N ARG A 16 8.82 4.94 13.66
CA ARG A 16 9.75 5.99 13.22
C ARG A 16 9.16 6.78 12.04
N LEU A 17 8.55 6.07 11.08
CA LEU A 17 7.88 6.67 9.93
C LEU A 17 6.70 7.53 10.38
N ALA A 18 5.83 7.03 11.27
CA ALA A 18 4.69 7.75 11.82
C ALA A 18 5.06 9.05 12.54
N SER A 19 6.26 9.12 13.12
CA SER A 19 6.77 10.32 13.79
C SER A 19 7.51 11.28 12.85
N SER A 20 7.75 10.88 11.59
CA SER A 20 8.52 11.66 10.62
C SER A 20 7.66 12.69 9.88
N PRO A 21 8.00 13.98 9.94
CA PRO A 21 7.39 15.00 9.11
C PRO A 21 7.99 15.07 7.70
N ARG A 22 9.08 14.32 7.44
CA ARG A 22 9.75 14.31 6.14
C ARG A 22 8.93 13.52 5.12
N PRO A 23 9.06 13.84 3.82
CA PRO A 23 8.48 13.04 2.77
C PRO A 23 8.93 11.57 2.88
N ALA A 24 7.97 10.66 2.81
CA ALA A 24 8.17 9.22 2.72
C ALA A 24 7.81 8.70 1.35
N LEU A 25 6.78 9.28 0.72
CA LEU A 25 6.37 9.00 -0.64
C LEU A 25 6.36 10.29 -1.44
N VAL A 26 6.91 10.25 -2.63
CA VAL A 26 6.89 11.34 -3.60
C VAL A 26 6.42 10.75 -4.92
N GLN A 27 5.26 11.17 -5.41
CA GLN A 27 4.82 10.77 -6.74
C GLN A 27 4.96 11.94 -7.70
N GLU A 28 5.64 11.69 -8.80
CA GLU A 28 5.78 12.65 -9.89
C GLU A 28 4.51 12.64 -10.76
N PRO A 29 4.15 13.78 -11.36
CA PRO A 29 3.00 13.85 -12.26
C PRO A 29 3.24 13.04 -13.52
N GLY A 30 2.17 12.47 -14.07
CA GLY A 30 2.17 11.77 -15.35
C GLY A 30 1.42 12.51 -16.44
N ALA A 31 1.34 11.91 -17.62
CA ALA A 31 0.56 12.49 -18.71
C ALA A 31 -0.95 12.49 -18.37
N PRO A 32 -1.72 13.50 -18.81
CA PRO A 32 -3.14 13.62 -18.45
C PRO A 32 -4.02 12.45 -18.86
N ASP A 33 -3.64 11.74 -19.92
CA ASP A 33 -4.31 10.58 -20.50
C ASP A 33 -3.76 9.25 -19.96
N GLU A 34 -2.71 9.31 -19.14
CA GLU A 34 -2.13 8.13 -18.51
C GLU A 34 -2.97 7.71 -17.30
N PRO A 35 -3.57 6.51 -17.33
CA PRO A 35 -4.41 6.06 -16.24
C PRO A 35 -3.63 5.97 -14.91
N GLY A 36 -4.15 6.52 -13.76
CA GLY A 36 -3.52 6.59 -12.44
C GLY A 36 -2.35 7.58 -12.35
N ALA A 37 -2.08 8.34 -13.41
CA ALA A 37 -1.22 9.50 -13.31
C ALA A 37 -1.85 10.52 -12.36
N VAL A 38 -1.00 11.19 -11.57
CA VAL A 38 -1.43 12.32 -10.75
C VAL A 38 -1.26 13.62 -11.53
N ASP A 39 -2.16 14.56 -11.26
CA ASP A 39 -2.18 15.85 -11.98
C ASP A 39 -1.03 16.76 -11.58
N GLN A 40 -0.51 16.57 -10.39
CA GLN A 40 0.59 17.34 -9.83
C GLN A 40 1.48 16.47 -8.95
N ARG A 41 2.70 16.91 -8.69
CA ARG A 41 3.60 16.24 -7.76
C ARG A 41 2.97 16.15 -6.37
N ILE A 42 2.92 14.94 -5.83
CA ILE A 42 2.37 14.65 -4.51
C ILE A 42 3.52 14.26 -3.58
N GLU A 43 3.57 14.89 -2.40
CA GLU A 43 4.49 14.50 -1.33
C GLU A 43 3.71 14.13 -0.08
N LEU A 44 3.90 12.91 0.40
CA LEU A 44 3.32 12.43 1.64
C LEU A 44 4.41 12.28 2.70
N SER A 45 4.21 12.93 3.85
CA SER A 45 5.08 12.69 5.00
C SER A 45 4.93 11.27 5.53
N GLY A 46 5.92 10.79 6.30
CA GLY A 46 5.84 9.48 6.94
C GLY A 46 4.58 9.33 7.81
N ARG A 47 4.20 10.40 8.52
CA ARG A 47 2.95 10.42 9.30
C ARG A 47 1.72 10.16 8.43
N VAL A 48 1.59 10.88 7.32
CA VAL A 48 0.42 10.73 6.42
C VAL A 48 0.41 9.35 5.77
N THR A 49 1.56 8.84 5.37
CA THR A 49 1.69 7.49 4.81
C THR A 49 1.22 6.44 5.82
N VAL A 50 1.64 6.55 7.10
CA VAL A 50 1.21 5.61 8.15
C VAL A 50 -0.27 5.79 8.50
N ASN A 51 -0.83 6.99 8.43
CA ASN A 51 -2.27 7.18 8.65
C ASN A 51 -3.10 6.41 7.60
N TRP A 52 -2.72 6.47 6.33
CA TRP A 52 -3.37 5.66 5.28
C TRP A 52 -3.21 4.17 5.54
N ALA A 53 -2.00 3.74 5.91
CA ALA A 53 -1.74 2.34 6.25
C ALA A 53 -2.57 1.87 7.45
N ALA A 54 -2.70 2.69 8.51
CA ALA A 54 -3.50 2.37 9.69
C ALA A 54 -4.98 2.23 9.37
N LYS A 55 -5.54 3.17 8.59
CA LYS A 55 -6.92 3.10 8.12
C LYS A 55 -7.17 1.83 7.32
N PHE A 56 -6.28 1.49 6.40
CA PHE A 56 -6.44 0.29 5.60
C PHE A 56 -6.29 -0.98 6.43
N ALA A 57 -5.36 -1.02 7.38
CA ALA A 57 -5.24 -2.13 8.32
C ALA A 57 -6.51 -2.32 9.16
N GLY A 58 -7.17 -1.21 9.55
CA GLY A 58 -8.47 -1.24 10.22
C GLY A 58 -9.57 -1.81 9.33
N LEU A 59 -9.60 -1.42 8.05
CA LEU A 59 -10.56 -1.94 7.06
C LEU A 59 -10.37 -3.45 6.83
N LEU A 60 -9.12 -3.91 6.64
CA LEU A 60 -8.82 -5.33 6.53
C LEU A 60 -9.35 -6.11 7.74
N GLY A 61 -9.09 -5.60 8.95
CA GLY A 61 -9.58 -6.23 10.19
C GLY A 61 -11.11 -6.24 10.29
N ALA A 62 -11.81 -5.22 9.79
CA ALA A 62 -13.27 -5.19 9.73
C ALA A 62 -13.84 -6.27 8.79
N GLU A 63 -13.11 -6.60 7.72
CA GLU A 63 -13.43 -7.67 6.77
C GLU A 63 -12.88 -9.05 7.21
N GLY A 64 -12.30 -9.14 8.39
CA GLY A 64 -11.79 -10.39 8.95
C GLY A 64 -10.42 -10.81 8.41
N ILE A 65 -9.71 -9.94 7.70
CA ILE A 65 -8.37 -10.19 7.15
C ILE A 65 -7.31 -9.70 8.15
N GLY A 66 -6.37 -10.56 8.52
CA GLY A 66 -5.35 -10.24 9.52
C GLY A 66 -4.19 -11.21 9.56
N ALA A 67 -3.67 -11.49 10.75
CA ALA A 67 -2.47 -12.29 10.95
C ALA A 67 -2.57 -13.71 10.34
N GLY A 68 -1.65 -14.02 9.45
CA GLY A 68 -1.59 -15.32 8.76
C GLY A 68 -2.39 -15.40 7.46
N ASP A 69 -3.16 -14.36 7.12
CA ASP A 69 -3.86 -14.32 5.85
C ASP A 69 -2.94 -13.82 4.73
N ALA A 70 -2.90 -14.54 3.62
CA ALA A 70 -2.14 -14.16 2.44
C ALA A 70 -2.92 -13.11 1.62
N VAL A 71 -2.24 -12.01 1.24
CA VAL A 71 -2.83 -10.93 0.46
C VAL A 71 -2.06 -10.72 -0.82
N ALA A 72 -2.77 -10.74 -1.96
CA ALA A 72 -2.21 -10.44 -3.27
C ALA A 72 -2.30 -8.94 -3.57
N LEU A 73 -1.28 -8.42 -4.26
CA LEU A 73 -1.26 -7.08 -4.81
C LEU A 73 -1.46 -7.13 -6.32
N ASP A 74 -2.50 -6.48 -6.80
CA ASP A 74 -2.78 -6.28 -8.21
C ASP A 74 -3.12 -4.80 -8.45
N LEU A 75 -2.17 -3.93 -8.12
CA LEU A 75 -2.29 -2.48 -8.22
C LEU A 75 -1.15 -1.91 -9.05
N PRO A 76 -1.37 -0.85 -9.83
CA PRO A 76 -0.28 -0.08 -10.44
C PRO A 76 0.66 0.51 -9.39
N VAL A 77 1.88 0.83 -9.83
CA VAL A 77 2.81 1.61 -9.00
C VAL A 77 2.22 3.01 -8.78
N HIS A 78 1.83 3.29 -7.53
CA HIS A 78 1.16 4.53 -7.12
C HIS A 78 1.42 4.80 -5.65
N TRP A 79 1.37 6.07 -5.21
CA TRP A 79 1.58 6.40 -3.79
C TRP A 79 0.57 5.68 -2.88
N LEU A 80 -0.69 5.61 -3.30
CA LEU A 80 -1.73 4.93 -2.52
C LEU A 80 -1.46 3.43 -2.43
N SER A 81 -1.05 2.80 -3.53
CA SER A 81 -0.71 1.37 -3.56
C SER A 81 0.37 1.01 -2.53
N HIS A 82 1.43 1.85 -2.40
CA HIS A 82 2.45 1.67 -1.37
C HIS A 82 1.90 1.83 0.05
N ALA A 83 1.03 2.82 0.27
CA ALA A 83 0.43 3.06 1.58
C ALA A 83 -0.50 1.91 1.99
N LEU A 84 -1.31 1.38 1.05
CA LEU A 84 -2.19 0.23 1.29
C LEU A 84 -1.38 -1.05 1.54
N ALA A 85 -0.32 -1.30 0.75
CA ALA A 85 0.56 -2.44 0.98
C ALA A 85 1.24 -2.39 2.36
N LEU A 86 1.65 -1.20 2.83
CA LEU A 86 2.09 -1.02 4.22
C LEU A 86 0.98 -1.35 5.21
N GLY A 87 -0.27 -1.02 4.90
CA GLY A 87 -1.45 -1.34 5.71
C GLY A 87 -1.67 -2.85 5.85
N VAL A 88 -1.47 -3.62 4.78
CA VAL A 88 -1.51 -5.09 4.82
C VAL A 88 -0.53 -5.62 5.88
N LEU A 89 0.72 -5.15 5.82
CA LEU A 89 1.74 -5.57 6.79
C LEU A 89 1.41 -5.11 8.21
N CYS A 90 0.82 -3.91 8.38
CA CYS A 90 0.39 -3.40 9.69
C CYS A 90 -0.79 -4.19 10.28
N ALA A 91 -1.64 -4.79 9.46
CA ALA A 91 -2.69 -5.72 9.90
C ALA A 91 -2.13 -7.08 10.34
N GLY A 92 -0.85 -7.35 10.08
CA GLY A 92 -0.21 -8.65 10.33
C GLY A 92 -0.47 -9.68 9.24
N ALA A 93 -1.15 -9.29 8.16
CA ALA A 93 -1.33 -10.13 6.99
C ALA A 93 0.00 -10.29 6.22
N GLU A 94 0.09 -11.34 5.43
CA GLU A 94 1.32 -11.75 4.77
C GLU A 94 1.24 -11.55 3.25
N PRO A 95 2.37 -11.28 2.58
CA PRO A 95 2.42 -11.31 1.13
C PRO A 95 2.03 -12.68 0.58
N ALA A 96 1.08 -12.73 -0.37
CA ALA A 96 0.80 -13.95 -1.10
C ALA A 96 2.01 -14.37 -1.95
N LEU A 97 2.31 -15.66 -1.96
CA LEU A 97 3.38 -16.26 -2.76
C LEU A 97 2.81 -16.83 -4.06
N GLU A 98 3.67 -17.06 -5.05
CA GLU A 98 3.30 -17.74 -6.28
C GLU A 98 2.70 -19.11 -5.97
N GLY A 99 1.50 -19.38 -6.48
CA GLY A 99 0.76 -20.62 -6.25
C GLY A 99 -0.13 -20.63 -5.01
N ASP A 100 -0.10 -19.57 -4.20
CA ASP A 100 -1.05 -19.43 -3.09
C ASP A 100 -2.46 -19.12 -3.60
N SER A 101 -3.46 -19.53 -2.79
CA SER A 101 -4.83 -19.00 -2.90
C SER A 101 -4.95 -17.87 -1.88
N PRO A 102 -4.89 -16.59 -2.30
CA PRO A 102 -4.91 -15.48 -1.36
C PRO A 102 -6.26 -15.39 -0.65
N ALA A 103 -6.24 -15.01 0.63
CA ALA A 103 -7.45 -14.69 1.39
C ALA A 103 -8.06 -13.36 0.93
N ALA A 104 -7.23 -12.45 0.45
CA ALA A 104 -7.66 -11.17 -0.09
C ALA A 104 -6.79 -10.70 -1.25
N VAL A 105 -7.36 -9.86 -2.10
CA VAL A 105 -6.66 -9.18 -3.19
C VAL A 105 -6.97 -7.69 -3.18
N LEU A 106 -5.93 -6.86 -3.38
CA LEU A 106 -6.05 -5.44 -3.61
C LEU A 106 -5.88 -5.20 -5.11
N THR A 107 -6.91 -4.67 -5.76
CA THR A 107 -6.91 -4.52 -7.22
C THR A 107 -7.62 -3.25 -7.68
N ASP A 108 -7.17 -2.66 -8.78
CA ASP A 108 -7.86 -1.60 -9.51
C ASP A 108 -8.75 -2.15 -10.66
N ARG A 109 -8.78 -3.49 -10.80
CA ARG A 109 -9.55 -4.23 -11.81
C ARG A 109 -10.25 -5.46 -11.19
N PRO A 110 -11.26 -5.24 -10.33
CA PRO A 110 -11.90 -6.31 -9.58
C PRO A 110 -12.49 -7.43 -10.44
N GLU A 111 -12.85 -7.11 -11.67
CA GLU A 111 -13.37 -8.08 -12.65
C GLU A 111 -12.34 -9.14 -13.08
N ALA A 112 -11.05 -8.89 -12.88
CA ALA A 112 -9.98 -9.86 -13.15
C ALA A 112 -9.88 -10.95 -12.05
N TRP A 113 -10.60 -10.76 -10.93
CA TRP A 113 -10.56 -11.64 -9.77
C TRP A 113 -11.94 -12.24 -9.48
N PRO A 114 -12.43 -13.16 -10.33
CA PRO A 114 -13.78 -13.73 -10.18
C PRO A 114 -13.87 -14.83 -9.11
N ASP A 115 -12.77 -15.16 -8.42
CA ASP A 115 -12.76 -16.21 -7.40
C ASP A 115 -13.49 -15.74 -6.13
N PRO A 116 -14.64 -16.36 -5.77
CA PRO A 116 -15.41 -15.97 -4.60
C PRO A 116 -14.72 -16.34 -3.27
N SER A 117 -13.61 -17.07 -3.30
CA SER A 117 -12.87 -17.45 -2.08
C SER A 117 -11.97 -16.35 -1.55
N ALA A 118 -11.59 -15.38 -2.38
CA ALA A 118 -10.79 -14.23 -1.99
C ALA A 118 -11.67 -13.00 -1.75
N ALA A 119 -11.45 -12.29 -0.66
CA ALA A 119 -12.04 -10.97 -0.47
C ALA A 119 -11.42 -9.96 -1.45
N VAL A 120 -12.25 -9.32 -2.28
CA VAL A 120 -11.76 -8.36 -3.29
C VAL A 120 -11.88 -6.95 -2.75
N PHE A 121 -10.76 -6.26 -2.62
CA PHE A 121 -10.68 -4.85 -2.26
C PHE A 121 -10.43 -4.02 -3.52
N ALA A 122 -11.48 -3.37 -4.02
CA ALA A 122 -11.40 -2.51 -5.19
C ALA A 122 -10.82 -1.15 -4.81
N VAL A 123 -9.73 -0.78 -5.47
CA VAL A 123 -8.98 0.43 -5.20
C VAL A 123 -9.10 1.40 -6.38
N ALA A 124 -9.73 2.55 -6.14
CA ALA A 124 -9.62 3.68 -7.04
C ALA A 124 -8.30 4.44 -6.76
N LEU A 125 -7.56 4.76 -7.81
CA LEU A 125 -6.31 5.51 -7.69
C LEU A 125 -6.58 7.00 -7.91
N PRO A 126 -6.44 7.85 -6.88
CA PRO A 126 -6.75 9.26 -6.99
C PRO A 126 -5.70 10.01 -7.80
N ARG A 127 -6.14 10.93 -8.67
CA ARG A 127 -5.26 11.80 -9.46
C ARG A 127 -4.69 12.96 -8.65
N SER A 128 -5.29 13.27 -7.50
CA SER A 128 -4.88 14.33 -6.58
C SER A 128 -5.00 13.85 -5.13
N LEU A 129 -4.70 14.71 -4.17
CA LEU A 129 -4.99 14.47 -2.75
C LEU A 129 -6.44 14.79 -2.38
N ASP A 130 -7.31 14.97 -3.37
CA ASP A 130 -8.73 15.21 -3.12
C ASP A 130 -9.31 14.01 -2.38
N PRO A 131 -10.02 14.24 -1.27
CA PRO A 131 -10.66 13.16 -0.52
C PRO A 131 -11.82 12.49 -1.26
N GLU A 132 -12.33 13.10 -2.33
CA GLU A 132 -13.39 12.55 -3.15
C GLU A 132 -12.81 11.93 -4.42
N PHE A 133 -12.58 10.63 -4.41
CA PHE A 133 -12.29 9.88 -5.62
C PHE A 133 -13.37 8.80 -5.81
N ASP A 134 -13.88 8.73 -7.02
CA ASP A 134 -14.89 7.75 -7.40
C ASP A 134 -14.23 6.37 -7.51
N GLY A 135 -14.75 5.44 -6.72
CA GLY A 135 -14.46 4.04 -6.90
C GLY A 135 -15.21 3.48 -8.13
N PRO A 136 -14.78 2.36 -8.69
CA PRO A 136 -15.59 1.65 -9.66
C PRO A 136 -16.94 1.32 -9.00
N ALA A 137 -18.04 1.40 -9.78
CA ALA A 137 -19.37 1.03 -9.30
C ALA A 137 -19.32 -0.40 -8.73
N ALA A 138 -19.46 -0.54 -7.43
CA ALA A 138 -19.14 -1.76 -6.74
C ALA A 138 -20.19 -2.83 -6.99
N ASP A 139 -19.76 -4.01 -7.41
CA ASP A 139 -20.45 -5.25 -7.09
C ASP A 139 -20.61 -5.32 -5.56
N PRO A 140 -21.77 -5.62 -5.00
CA PRO A 140 -21.96 -5.78 -3.55
C PRO A 140 -21.03 -6.81 -2.88
N ALA A 141 -20.41 -7.69 -3.66
CA ALA A 141 -19.42 -8.67 -3.19
C ALA A 141 -18.00 -8.11 -3.09
N VAL A 142 -17.78 -6.86 -3.48
CA VAL A 142 -16.47 -6.22 -3.53
C VAL A 142 -16.42 -5.08 -2.51
N VAL A 143 -15.34 -5.00 -1.74
CA VAL A 143 -15.11 -3.90 -0.78
C VAL A 143 -14.61 -2.67 -1.52
N ASP A 144 -15.40 -1.60 -1.55
CA ASP A 144 -14.96 -0.30 -2.09
C ASP A 144 -14.06 0.41 -1.09
N VAL A 145 -12.74 0.35 -1.34
CA VAL A 145 -11.74 0.97 -0.46
C VAL A 145 -11.95 2.47 -0.34
N ALA A 146 -12.35 3.16 -1.41
CA ALA A 146 -12.55 4.61 -1.38
C ALA A 146 -13.72 5.02 -0.48
N ALA A 147 -14.80 4.25 -0.50
CA ALA A 147 -15.97 4.49 0.34
C ALA A 147 -15.68 4.18 1.83
N GLU A 148 -15.04 3.04 2.11
CA GLU A 148 -14.97 2.47 3.44
C GLU A 148 -13.75 2.94 4.26
N ILE A 149 -12.63 3.27 3.62
CA ILE A 149 -11.37 3.60 4.31
C ILE A 149 -11.47 4.85 5.18
N ARG A 150 -12.34 5.80 4.81
CA ARG A 150 -12.50 7.08 5.52
C ARG A 150 -13.12 6.91 6.91
N ALA A 151 -13.95 5.89 7.08
CA ALA A 151 -14.58 5.59 8.37
C ALA A 151 -13.60 4.95 9.37
N GLN A 152 -12.47 4.46 8.89
CA GLN A 152 -11.47 3.80 9.73
C GLN A 152 -10.64 4.79 10.54
N PRO A 153 -10.26 4.45 11.78
CA PRO A 153 -9.43 5.30 12.62
C PRO A 153 -7.99 5.40 12.09
N ASP A 154 -7.32 6.55 12.37
CA ASP A 154 -5.90 6.78 12.06
C ASP A 154 -4.95 6.05 13.03
N ALA A 155 -5.44 5.07 13.77
CA ALA A 155 -4.69 4.34 14.80
C ALA A 155 -4.31 2.94 14.28
N LEU A 156 -3.06 2.57 14.44
CA LEU A 156 -2.59 1.22 14.14
C LEU A 156 -3.36 0.18 14.99
N PRO A 157 -3.89 -0.89 14.39
CA PRO A 157 -4.73 -1.86 15.10
C PRO A 157 -3.96 -2.74 16.09
N GLY A 158 -2.62 -2.77 16.01
CA GLY A 158 -1.79 -3.60 16.86
C GLY A 158 -0.31 -3.26 16.81
N PRO A 159 0.55 -4.09 17.42
CA PRO A 159 2.00 -3.96 17.35
C PRO A 159 2.51 -4.10 15.92
N VAL A 160 3.50 -3.28 15.55
CA VAL A 160 4.10 -3.24 14.20
C VAL A 160 5.59 -3.53 14.16
N ASP A 161 6.12 -4.16 15.22
CA ASP A 161 7.54 -4.52 15.33
C ASP A 161 7.98 -5.54 14.29
N HIS A 162 7.04 -6.31 13.77
CA HIS A 162 7.25 -7.30 12.71
C HIS A 162 7.43 -6.66 11.33
N VAL A 163 6.95 -5.43 11.10
CA VAL A 163 7.02 -4.76 9.81
C VAL A 163 8.45 -4.28 9.53
N ARG A 164 9.12 -4.99 8.65
CA ARG A 164 10.51 -4.75 8.24
C ARG A 164 10.76 -5.34 6.84
N PRO A 165 11.82 -4.93 6.11
CA PRO A 165 12.10 -5.49 4.79
C PRO A 165 12.14 -7.03 4.76
N ALA A 166 12.70 -7.64 5.80
CA ALA A 166 12.81 -9.10 5.91
C ALA A 166 11.47 -9.84 6.15
N SER A 167 10.37 -9.12 6.44
CA SER A 167 9.04 -9.74 6.56
C SER A 167 8.40 -10.05 5.19
N ILE A 168 9.00 -9.57 4.11
CA ILE A 168 8.55 -9.87 2.75
C ILE A 168 9.49 -10.93 2.15
N PRO A 169 9.04 -12.17 1.97
CA PRO A 169 9.88 -13.24 1.42
C PRO A 169 10.25 -12.97 -0.04
N ALA A 170 11.36 -13.58 -0.49
CA ALA A 170 11.70 -13.58 -1.91
C ALA A 170 10.69 -14.44 -2.67
N GLY A 171 10.18 -13.95 -3.80
CA GLY A 171 9.16 -14.64 -4.60
C GLY A 171 7.72 -14.35 -4.18
N ALA A 172 7.49 -13.38 -3.30
CA ALA A 172 6.17 -12.89 -2.95
C ALA A 172 5.65 -11.94 -4.05
N ASP A 173 5.34 -12.47 -5.20
CA ASP A 173 4.74 -11.73 -6.31
C ASP A 173 3.74 -12.62 -7.03
N VAL A 174 2.48 -12.49 -6.67
CA VAL A 174 1.35 -13.07 -7.38
C VAL A 174 0.62 -11.93 -8.06
N ALA A 175 1.02 -11.62 -9.29
CA ALA A 175 0.20 -10.79 -10.15
C ALA A 175 -0.42 -11.68 -11.23
N PRO A 176 -1.69 -11.50 -11.61
CA PRO A 176 -2.19 -12.07 -12.85
C PRO A 176 -1.32 -11.54 -14.00
N ASP A 177 -1.15 -12.38 -15.04
CA ASP A 177 -0.35 -12.06 -16.23
C ASP A 177 -0.56 -10.60 -16.66
N ASP A 178 0.51 -9.83 -16.62
CA ASP A 178 0.44 -8.37 -16.79
C ASP A 178 0.61 -8.01 -18.27
N ASP A 179 -0.50 -8.00 -19.00
CA ASP A 179 -0.61 -7.37 -20.31
C ASP A 179 -1.03 -5.88 -20.21
N GLY A 180 -0.99 -5.32 -19.00
CA GLY A 180 -1.40 -3.94 -18.73
C GLY A 180 -0.35 -2.89 -19.16
N PRO A 181 -0.79 -1.67 -19.52
CA PRO A 181 0.11 -0.60 -19.99
C PRO A 181 0.99 -0.01 -18.88
N ARG A 182 0.92 -0.52 -17.63
CA ARG A 182 1.62 0.04 -16.47
C ARG A 182 2.30 -0.99 -15.62
N PRO A 183 3.49 -0.64 -15.07
CA PRO A 183 4.12 -1.50 -14.08
C PRO A 183 3.21 -1.67 -12.85
N ARG A 184 3.03 -2.91 -12.44
CA ARG A 184 2.30 -3.26 -11.21
C ARG A 184 3.23 -3.18 -10.01
N LEU A 185 2.69 -2.77 -8.86
CA LEU A 185 3.41 -2.82 -7.60
C LEU A 185 3.56 -4.28 -7.17
N THR A 186 4.79 -4.70 -6.97
CA THR A 186 5.11 -6.03 -6.49
C THR A 186 5.49 -6.00 -5.01
N TRP A 187 5.42 -7.11 -4.32
CA TRP A 187 5.94 -7.21 -2.94
C TRP A 187 7.45 -6.97 -2.87
N ALA A 188 8.19 -7.29 -3.92
CA ALA A 188 9.59 -6.89 -4.04
C ALA A 188 9.75 -5.35 -4.07
N GLY A 189 8.87 -4.65 -4.77
CA GLY A 189 8.80 -3.18 -4.76
C GLY A 189 8.46 -2.62 -3.38
N VAL A 190 7.51 -3.24 -2.67
CA VAL A 190 7.17 -2.87 -1.28
C VAL A 190 8.37 -3.09 -0.35
N ARG A 191 9.09 -4.21 -0.49
CA ARG A 191 10.32 -4.45 0.28
C ARG A 191 11.37 -3.37 0.04
N ALA A 192 11.60 -2.98 -1.22
CA ALA A 192 12.51 -1.89 -1.55
C ALA A 192 12.06 -0.56 -0.92
N ALA A 193 10.75 -0.30 -0.87
CA ALA A 193 10.21 0.87 -0.16
C ALA A 193 10.49 0.82 1.34
N LEU A 194 10.31 -0.32 1.99
CA LEU A 194 10.65 -0.50 3.42
C LEU A 194 12.16 -0.28 3.66
N GLU A 195 13.03 -0.76 2.77
CA GLU A 195 14.48 -0.53 2.84
C GLU A 195 14.83 0.96 2.74
N ALA A 196 14.21 1.68 1.80
CA ALA A 196 14.40 3.12 1.66
C ALA A 196 13.93 3.88 2.91
N TRP A 197 12.77 3.55 3.45
CA TRP A 197 12.25 4.16 4.68
C TRP A 197 13.10 3.83 5.90
N ASP A 198 13.63 2.61 6.01
CA ASP A 198 14.56 2.23 7.08
C ASP A 198 15.86 3.03 7.02
N ALA A 199 16.32 3.34 5.81
CA ALA A 199 17.46 4.23 5.56
C ALA A 199 17.12 5.73 5.74
N GLY A 200 15.87 6.09 6.01
CA GLY A 200 15.41 7.48 6.14
C GLY A 200 15.28 8.22 4.81
N GLN A 201 15.09 7.49 3.73
CA GLN A 201 14.92 7.99 2.36
C GLN A 201 13.44 7.99 1.97
N ALA A 202 13.05 8.90 1.09
CA ALA A 202 11.74 8.87 0.44
C ALA A 202 11.75 7.87 -0.73
N VAL A 203 10.60 7.28 -1.00
CA VAL A 203 10.34 6.50 -2.20
C VAL A 203 9.77 7.43 -3.26
N THR A 204 10.43 7.51 -4.41
CA THR A 204 9.91 8.25 -5.57
C THR A 204 9.17 7.30 -6.49
N VAL A 205 7.93 7.64 -6.76
CA VAL A 205 7.01 6.91 -7.64
C VAL A 205 6.91 7.67 -8.95
N HIS A 206 7.18 6.99 -10.03
CA HIS A 206 7.00 7.50 -11.39
C HIS A 206 5.83 6.77 -12.03
N PRO A 207 4.95 7.49 -12.78
CA PRO A 207 3.83 6.91 -13.50
C PRO A 207 4.28 5.95 -14.60
#